data_9ba67cfe075401baef058ae17c743938
#
_entry.id   9ba67cfe075401baef058ae17c743938
#
_cell.length_a   1.000
_cell.length_b   1.000
_cell.length_c   1.000
_cell.angle_alpha   90.00
_cell.angle_beta   90.00
_cell.angle_gamma   90.00
#
_symmetry.space_group_name_H-M   'P 1'
#
loop_
_entity.id
_entity.type
_entity.pdbx_description
1 polymer ?
#
loop_
_entity_poly.entity_id
_entity_poly.type
_entity_poly.pdbx_seq_one_letter_code
_entity_poly.pdbx_strand_id
1 'polypeptide(L)'
;MPDDGTPAVPEMPDLGGIFDSLQKVQEARSQTYEGHAGGGAVVIRATGDLQFESVSIVPEVVDPSDVEMLQDLVLAALHDLATTMAEAQQAAMGALGGLDMGNLLGGAIDTTSTSDE
;
A
#
# COMPACT_ATOMS: atom_id res chain seq x y z
N MET A 1 37.15 -6.67 28.19
CA MET A 1 36.57 -6.82 28.06
C MET A 1 35.91 -6.91 27.47
N PRO A 2 36.08 -6.82 27.56
CA PRO A 2 35.32 -7.21 27.15
C PRO A 2 34.55 -6.86 26.36
N ASP A 3 34.37 -6.52 26.57
CA ASP A 3 33.58 -6.24 26.08
C ASP A 3 33.64 -6.07 24.99
N ASP A 4 34.24 -6.21 24.78
CA ASP A 4 34.54 -6.17 23.86
C ASP A 4 34.04 -6.47 22.60
N GLY A 5 34.12 -7.47 21.84
CA GLY A 5 33.47 -7.75 20.64
C GLY A 5 32.06 -7.29 20.64
N THR A 6 31.58 -7.17 21.73
CA THR A 6 30.25 -6.65 21.92
C THR A 6 29.97 -5.40 21.13
N PRO A 7 30.89 -4.51 21.10
CA PRO A 7 30.68 -3.25 20.38
C PRO A 7 30.29 -3.42 18.94
N ALA A 8 30.69 -4.54 18.37
CA ALA A 8 30.35 -4.75 16.98
C ALA A 8 28.87 -4.85 16.75
N VAL A 9 28.18 -5.35 17.76
CA VAL A 9 26.75 -5.54 17.62
C VAL A 9 26.01 -4.22 17.49
N PRO A 10 26.36 -3.21 18.25
CA PRO A 10 25.66 -1.94 18.15
C PRO A 10 25.67 -1.32 16.77
N GLU A 11 26.50 -1.85 15.92
CA GLU A 11 26.56 -1.33 14.57
C GLU A 11 25.29 -1.55 13.80
N MET A 12 24.36 -2.31 14.34
CA MET A 12 23.13 -2.61 13.66
C MET A 12 21.92 -2.11 14.43
N PRO A 13 21.93 -0.86 14.81
CA PRO A 13 20.82 -0.33 15.61
C PRO A 13 19.55 -0.12 14.80
N ASP A 14 19.68 -0.04 13.50
CA ASP A 14 18.53 0.28 12.66
C ASP A 14 17.61 -0.89 12.44
N LEU A 15 17.92 -2.03 13.01
CA LEU A 15 17.05 -3.17 12.84
C LEU A 15 15.65 -2.89 13.36
N GLY A 16 15.56 -2.14 14.44
CA GLY A 16 14.26 -1.79 14.98
C GLY A 16 13.43 -1.00 14.00
N GLY A 17 14.07 -0.06 13.30
CA GLY A 17 13.38 0.72 12.32
C GLY A 17 12.95 -0.11 11.14
N ILE A 18 13.78 -1.07 10.76
CA ILE A 18 13.43 -1.96 9.66
C ILE A 18 12.22 -2.81 10.04
N PHE A 19 12.24 -3.35 11.25
CA PHE A 19 11.10 -4.14 11.70
C PHE A 19 9.84 -3.32 11.76
N ASP A 20 9.95 -2.08 12.20
CA ASP A 20 8.80 -1.18 12.24
C ASP A 20 8.22 -0.99 10.85
N SER A 21 9.09 -0.75 9.88
CA SER A 21 8.64 -0.53 8.52
C SER A 21 7.98 -1.77 7.96
N LEU A 22 8.57 -2.92 8.21
CA LEU A 22 7.99 -4.18 7.74
C LEU A 22 6.63 -4.42 8.37
N GLN A 23 6.51 -4.07 9.64
CA GLN A 23 5.25 -4.25 10.33
C GLN A 23 4.17 -3.36 9.73
N LYS A 24 4.53 -2.14 9.35
CA LYS A 24 3.57 -1.25 8.74
C LYS A 24 3.10 -1.77 7.40
N VAL A 25 3.99 -2.37 6.64
CA VAL A 25 3.59 -2.98 5.38
C VAL A 25 2.64 -4.13 5.64
N GLN A 26 2.92 -4.93 6.64
CA GLN A 26 2.03 -6.02 7.00
C GLN A 26 0.66 -5.52 7.44
N GLU A 27 0.65 -4.46 8.22
CA GLU A 27 -0.60 -3.88 8.67
C GLU A 27 -1.41 -3.36 7.50
N ALA A 28 -0.76 -2.76 6.53
CA ALA A 28 -1.45 -2.27 5.35
C ALA A 28 -2.10 -3.42 4.58
N ARG A 29 -1.45 -4.57 4.57
CA ARG A 29 -2.01 -5.74 3.89
C ARG A 29 -3.19 -6.33 4.59
N SER A 30 -3.19 -6.28 5.91
CA SER A 30 -4.26 -6.90 6.69
C SER A 30 -5.38 -5.95 7.00
N GLN A 31 -5.20 -4.66 6.75
CA GLN A 31 -6.25 -3.69 6.97
C GLN A 31 -7.33 -3.82 5.92
N THR A 32 -8.53 -3.44 6.32
CA THR A 32 -9.67 -3.45 5.42
C THR A 32 -9.81 -2.08 4.78
N TYR A 33 -10.02 -2.11 3.48
CA TYR A 33 -10.22 -0.89 2.70
C TYR A 33 -11.54 -0.96 1.99
N GLU A 34 -12.10 0.19 1.68
CA GLU A 34 -13.39 0.26 1.01
C GLU A 34 -13.28 1.10 -0.24
N GLY A 35 -13.95 0.66 -1.28
CA GLY A 35 -14.13 1.44 -2.48
C GLY A 35 -15.59 1.79 -2.63
N HIS A 36 -15.87 3.01 -2.99
CA HIS A 36 -17.22 3.52 -3.10
C HIS A 36 -17.52 4.04 -4.49
N ALA A 37 -18.77 3.92 -4.88
CA ALA A 37 -19.24 4.52 -6.10
C ALA A 37 -20.68 4.96 -5.93
N GLY A 38 -21.06 5.97 -6.68
CA GLY A 38 -22.42 6.46 -6.66
C GLY A 38 -22.82 7.04 -5.31
N GLY A 39 -21.88 7.70 -4.63
CA GLY A 39 -22.18 8.27 -3.34
C GLY A 39 -22.40 7.25 -2.25
N GLY A 40 -21.81 6.07 -2.40
CA GLY A 40 -21.99 5.01 -1.43
C GLY A 40 -23.03 4.01 -1.83
N ALA A 41 -23.57 4.12 -3.03
CA ALA A 41 -24.57 3.17 -3.50
C ALA A 41 -23.96 1.79 -3.68
N VAL A 42 -22.69 1.74 -4.05
CA VAL A 42 -21.95 0.49 -4.14
C VAL A 42 -20.69 0.64 -3.30
N VAL A 43 -20.49 -0.30 -2.39
CA VAL A 43 -19.32 -0.31 -1.52
C VAL A 43 -18.71 -1.69 -1.57
N ILE A 44 -17.43 -1.75 -1.89
CA ILE A 44 -16.69 -3.01 -1.94
C ILE A 44 -15.61 -2.94 -0.88
N ARG A 45 -15.52 -4.00 -0.11
CA ARG A 45 -14.57 -4.07 1.00
C ARG A 45 -13.60 -5.21 0.78
N ALA A 46 -12.32 -4.92 0.97
CA ALA A 46 -11.28 -5.93 0.80
C ALA A 46 -10.08 -5.59 1.67
N THR A 47 -9.28 -6.59 1.95
CA THR A 47 -8.04 -6.36 2.65
C THR A 47 -6.97 -5.89 1.68
N GLY A 48 -5.84 -5.45 2.24
CA GLY A 48 -4.77 -4.94 1.42
C GLY A 48 -4.11 -5.99 0.52
N ASP A 49 -4.30 -7.26 0.83
CA ASP A 49 -3.80 -8.33 -0.02
C ASP A 49 -4.91 -8.89 -0.92
N LEU A 50 -5.93 -8.07 -1.16
CA LEU A 50 -6.98 -8.35 -2.14
C LEU A 50 -7.88 -9.52 -1.76
N GLN A 51 -8.11 -9.68 -0.48
CA GLN A 51 -9.13 -10.60 -0.04
C GLN A 51 -10.43 -9.84 0.06
N PHE A 52 -11.33 -10.07 -0.88
CA PHE A 52 -12.59 -9.36 -0.92
C PHE A 52 -13.51 -9.92 0.13
N GLU A 53 -14.04 -9.03 0.97
CA GLU A 53 -14.84 -9.45 2.10
C GLU A 53 -16.32 -9.23 1.89
N SER A 54 -16.69 -8.16 1.21
CA SER A 54 -18.10 -7.88 1.02
C SER A 54 -18.32 -6.91 -0.12
N VAL A 55 -19.51 -6.99 -0.67
CA VAL A 55 -20.00 -6.02 -1.65
C VAL A 55 -21.38 -5.61 -1.17
N SER A 56 -21.58 -4.32 -1.04
CA SER A 56 -22.86 -3.78 -0.60
C SER A 56 -23.42 -2.91 -1.72
N ILE A 57 -24.65 -3.21 -2.11
CA ILE A 57 -25.31 -2.49 -3.20
C ILE A 57 -26.70 -2.10 -2.68
N VAL A 58 -26.97 -0.79 -2.72
CA VAL A 58 -28.30 -0.36 -2.31
C VAL A 58 -29.31 -0.74 -3.38
N PRO A 59 -30.50 -1.15 -2.99
CA PRO A 59 -31.50 -1.61 -3.95
C PRO A 59 -31.89 -0.56 -4.98
N GLU A 60 -31.76 0.70 -4.63
CA GLU A 60 -32.18 1.77 -5.51
C GLU A 60 -31.45 1.80 -6.82
N VAL A 61 -30.23 1.27 -6.87
CA VAL A 61 -29.45 1.26 -8.09
C VAL A 61 -29.54 -0.05 -8.83
N VAL A 62 -30.34 -0.98 -8.31
CA VAL A 62 -30.53 -2.28 -8.98
C VAL A 62 -31.74 -2.15 -9.88
N ASP A 63 -31.48 -1.81 -11.13
CA ASP A 63 -32.54 -1.61 -12.11
C ASP A 63 -32.36 -2.60 -13.24
N PRO A 64 -33.24 -3.60 -13.33
CA PRO A 64 -33.06 -4.63 -14.36
C PRO A 64 -33.09 -4.08 -15.78
N SER A 65 -33.66 -2.89 -15.96
CA SER A 65 -33.68 -2.29 -17.27
C SER A 65 -32.44 -1.45 -17.56
N ASP A 66 -31.58 -1.30 -16.58
CA ASP A 66 -30.34 -0.53 -16.75
C ASP A 66 -29.20 -1.22 -16.02
N VAL A 67 -28.90 -2.43 -16.44
CA VAL A 67 -27.83 -3.22 -15.85
C VAL A 67 -26.49 -2.56 -16.08
N GLU A 68 -26.36 -1.85 -17.17
CA GLU A 68 -25.11 -1.22 -17.52
C GLU A 68 -24.71 -0.18 -16.48
N MET A 69 -25.68 0.55 -15.96
CA MET A 69 -25.39 1.50 -14.90
C MET A 69 -24.79 0.81 -13.68
N LEU A 70 -25.37 -0.32 -13.30
CA LEU A 70 -24.86 -1.06 -12.15
C LEU A 70 -23.46 -1.58 -12.41
N GLN A 71 -23.22 -2.06 -13.62
CA GLN A 71 -21.89 -2.52 -13.97
C GLN A 71 -20.85 -1.40 -13.84
N ASP A 72 -21.23 -0.22 -14.31
CA ASP A 72 -20.34 0.93 -14.22
C ASP A 72 -20.08 1.32 -12.76
N LEU A 73 -21.09 1.24 -11.94
CA LEU A 73 -20.91 1.56 -10.52
C LEU A 73 -20.00 0.58 -9.83
N VAL A 74 -20.16 -0.69 -10.14
CA VAL A 74 -19.28 -1.71 -9.55
C VAL A 74 -17.85 -1.49 -10.01
N LEU A 75 -17.67 -1.21 -11.27
CA LEU A 75 -16.34 -0.97 -11.80
C LEU A 75 -15.71 0.27 -11.16
N ALA A 76 -16.50 1.31 -10.99
CA ALA A 76 -16.00 2.52 -10.35
C ALA A 76 -15.62 2.26 -8.89
N ALA A 77 -16.41 1.45 -8.20
CA ALA A 77 -16.08 1.11 -6.81
C ALA A 77 -14.79 0.30 -6.74
N LEU A 78 -14.58 -0.60 -7.69
CA LEU A 78 -13.34 -1.37 -7.74
C LEU A 78 -12.14 -0.46 -8.01
N HIS A 79 -12.30 0.50 -8.90
CA HIS A 79 -11.23 1.45 -9.16
C HIS A 79 -10.93 2.30 -7.93
N ASP A 80 -11.96 2.72 -7.23
CA ASP A 80 -11.78 3.49 -6.01
C ASP A 80 -11.06 2.68 -4.97
N LEU A 81 -11.43 1.41 -4.83
CA LEU A 81 -10.77 0.52 -3.90
C LEU A 81 -9.31 0.34 -4.26
N ALA A 82 -9.02 0.13 -5.53
CA ALA A 82 -7.65 -0.04 -5.98
C ALA A 82 -6.81 1.20 -5.70
N THR A 83 -7.39 2.38 -5.91
CA THR A 83 -6.70 3.62 -5.63
C THR A 83 -6.42 3.76 -4.15
N THR A 84 -7.41 3.45 -3.32
CA THR A 84 -7.25 3.53 -1.88
C THR A 84 -6.15 2.59 -1.39
N MET A 85 -6.13 1.39 -1.93
CA MET A 85 -5.10 0.42 -1.57
C MET A 85 -3.72 0.88 -2.02
N ALA A 86 -3.65 1.42 -3.23
CA ALA A 86 -2.37 1.90 -3.75
C ALA A 86 -1.83 3.03 -2.89
N GLU A 87 -2.71 3.92 -2.47
CA GLU A 87 -2.30 5.01 -1.60
C GLU A 87 -1.82 4.52 -0.25
N ALA A 88 -2.51 3.52 0.30
CA ALA A 88 -2.10 2.95 1.58
C ALA A 88 -0.76 2.26 1.47
N GLN A 89 -0.54 1.56 0.37
CA GLN A 89 0.74 0.89 0.17
C GLN A 89 1.86 1.89 -0.04
N GLN A 90 1.58 2.96 -0.73
CA GLN A 90 2.57 4.01 -0.91
C GLN A 90 2.92 4.66 0.42
N ALA A 91 1.93 4.88 1.26
CA ALA A 91 2.19 5.44 2.57
C ALA A 91 3.05 4.49 3.41
N ALA A 92 2.78 3.19 3.32
CA ALA A 92 3.58 2.22 4.05
C ALA A 92 5.00 2.15 3.50
N MET A 93 5.13 2.20 2.18
CA MET A 93 6.45 2.20 1.57
C MET A 93 7.21 3.48 1.85
N GLY A 94 6.48 4.56 2.06
CA GLY A 94 7.12 5.81 2.43
C GLY A 94 7.88 5.70 3.73
N ALA A 95 7.43 4.84 4.62
CA ALA A 95 8.15 4.60 5.86
C ALA A 95 9.50 3.95 5.59
N LEU A 96 9.58 3.14 4.54
CA LEU A 96 10.83 2.52 4.16
C LEU A 96 11.75 3.51 3.48
N GLY A 97 11.20 4.57 2.92
CA GLY A 97 11.98 5.59 2.29
C GLY A 97 12.96 6.26 3.24
N GLY A 98 12.65 6.22 4.52
CA GLY A 98 13.55 6.75 5.51
C GLY A 98 14.84 5.96 5.65
N LEU A 99 14.91 4.81 5.04
CA LEU A 99 16.12 3.99 5.05
C LEU A 99 17.11 4.42 3.98
N ASP A 100 16.75 5.42 3.19
CA ASP A 100 17.68 5.91 2.18
C ASP A 100 18.08 4.86 1.17
N MET A 101 17.24 3.91 0.95
CA MET A 101 17.55 2.88 -0.03
C MET A 101 17.77 3.51 -1.39
N GLY A 102 16.91 4.43 -1.75
CA GLY A 102 17.06 5.11 -3.03
C GLY A 102 18.35 5.88 -3.11
N ASN A 103 18.74 6.47 -2.00
CA ASN A 103 19.98 7.21 -1.96
C ASN A 103 21.17 6.31 -2.14
N LEU A 104 21.14 5.16 -1.50
CA LEU A 104 22.25 4.23 -1.63
C LEU A 104 22.38 3.72 -3.05
N LEU A 105 21.27 3.32 -3.61
CA LEU A 105 21.27 2.84 -4.98
C LEU A 105 21.42 3.99 -5.96
N GLY A 106 20.83 5.12 -5.59
CA GLY A 106 20.87 6.28 -6.45
C GLY A 106 22.26 6.81 -6.65
N GLY A 107 23.10 6.70 -5.63
CA GLY A 107 24.47 7.13 -5.77
C GLY A 107 25.18 6.40 -6.88
N ALA A 108 25.04 5.10 -6.91
CA ALA A 108 25.67 4.31 -7.94
C ALA A 108 25.03 4.57 -9.29
N ILE A 109 23.74 4.69 -9.30
CA ILE A 109 23.00 4.91 -10.53
C ILE A 109 23.29 6.30 -11.07
N ASP A 110 23.35 7.26 -10.19
CA ASP A 110 23.64 8.63 -10.58
C ASP A 110 24.96 8.69 -11.32
N THR A 111 25.92 8.00 -10.82
CA THR A 111 27.22 7.97 -11.47
C THR A 111 27.08 7.46 -12.88
N THR A 112 26.29 6.42 -13.02
CA THR A 112 26.09 5.84 -14.32
C THR A 112 25.40 6.80 -15.27
N SER A 113 24.33 7.39 -14.82
CA SER A 113 23.60 8.29 -15.69
C SER A 113 24.42 9.52 -16.00
N THR A 114 25.21 9.98 -15.07
CA THR A 114 26.09 11.10 -15.34
C THR A 114 27.06 10.78 -16.44
N SER A 115 27.59 9.60 -16.42
CA SER A 115 28.56 9.23 -17.42
C SER A 115 27.95 9.17 -18.79
N ASP A 116 26.67 9.02 -18.86
CA ASP A 116 25.98 9.00 -20.13
C ASP A 116 26.16 10.28 -20.89
N GLU A 117 26.32 11.32 -20.13
CA GLU A 117 26.46 12.60 -20.78
C GLU A 117 27.81 12.78 -21.40
#